data_580e183ec6f8447c18aafb7feff0aeb2
#
_entry.id   580e183ec6f8447c18aafb7feff0aeb2
#
_cell.length_a   1.000
_cell.length_b   1.000
_cell.length_c   1.000
_cell.angle_alpha   90.00
_cell.angle_beta   90.00
_cell.angle_gamma   90.00
#
_symmetry.space_group_name_H-M   'P 1'
#
loop_
_entity.id
_entity.type
_entity.pdbx_description
1 polymer ?
#
loop_
_entity_poly.entity_id
_entity_poly.type
_entity_poly.pdbx_seq_one_letter_code
_entity_poly.pdbx_strand_id
1 'polypeptide(L)'
;MANRINVLFVCSKNQWRSPTAEAVYRDDPRVSVRSRGTAKSARQTIHAADLAWADLVLVMEDKHRHRLLADFPGDTKYLPIQVLHIPDDYQFMDPELVELIRFSAEPFIEAAATKA
;
A
#
# COMPACT_ATOMS: atom_id res chain seq x y z
N MET A 1 -15.70 3.36 -19.64
CA MET A 1 -14.38 2.95 -19.13
C MET A 1 -14.45 2.77 -17.63
N ALA A 2 -13.89 1.67 -17.14
CA ALA A 2 -13.78 1.49 -15.70
C ALA A 2 -12.77 2.47 -15.12
N ASN A 3 -13.10 3.12 -14.01
CA ASN A 3 -12.18 4.00 -13.31
C ASN A 3 -11.13 3.17 -12.61
N ARG A 4 -9.90 3.64 -12.61
CA ARG A 4 -8.84 3.01 -11.84
C ARG A 4 -8.99 3.34 -10.36
N ILE A 5 -8.65 2.36 -9.52
CA ILE A 5 -8.59 2.55 -8.08
C ILE A 5 -7.17 2.99 -7.72
N ASN A 6 -7.05 4.03 -6.92
CA ASN A 6 -5.75 4.50 -6.45
C ASN A 6 -5.35 3.73 -5.20
N VAL A 7 -4.33 2.89 -5.32
CA VAL A 7 -3.87 2.03 -4.23
C VAL A 7 -2.50 2.50 -3.74
N LEU A 8 -2.40 2.73 -2.43
CA LEU A 8 -1.17 3.14 -1.78
C LEU A 8 -0.63 1.98 -0.94
N PHE A 9 0.57 1.52 -1.26
CA PHE A 9 1.27 0.50 -0.47
C PHE A 9 2.22 1.17 0.50
N VAL A 10 2.20 0.74 1.76
CA VAL A 10 3.00 1.38 2.82
C VAL A 10 3.78 0.36 3.62
N CYS A 11 5.08 0.61 3.78
CA CYS A 11 5.93 -0.10 4.73
C CYS A 11 6.72 0.92 5.55
N SER A 12 7.79 0.52 6.25
CA SER A 12 8.53 1.45 7.08
C SER A 12 9.46 2.36 6.28
N LYS A 13 10.34 1.77 5.48
CA LYS A 13 11.42 2.48 4.77
C LYS A 13 11.16 2.73 3.30
N ASN A 14 10.11 2.17 2.73
CA ASN A 14 9.85 2.24 1.29
C ASN A 14 11.06 1.73 0.50
N GLN A 15 11.65 0.66 0.96
CA GLN A 15 12.87 0.12 0.37
C GLN A 15 12.63 -1.19 -0.36
N TRP A 16 11.88 -2.11 0.25
CA TRP A 16 11.70 -3.44 -0.31
C TRP A 16 10.25 -3.85 -0.48
N ARG A 17 9.46 -3.91 0.61
CA ARG A 17 8.09 -4.44 0.57
C ARG A 17 7.13 -3.59 -0.25
N SER A 18 7.00 -2.32 0.07
CA SER A 18 6.06 -1.47 -0.65
C SER A 18 6.50 -1.18 -2.09
N PRO A 19 7.79 -0.98 -2.40
CA PRO A 19 8.22 -0.87 -3.80
C PRO A 19 7.99 -2.13 -4.61
N THR A 20 8.12 -3.33 -3.99
CA THR A 20 7.81 -4.58 -4.68
C THR A 20 6.32 -4.64 -5.04
N ALA A 21 5.45 -4.28 -4.09
CA ALA A 21 4.01 -4.26 -4.34
C ALA A 21 3.65 -3.29 -5.46
N GLU A 22 4.24 -2.11 -5.46
CA GLU A 22 4.06 -1.14 -6.53
C GLU A 22 4.47 -1.74 -7.88
N ALA A 23 5.62 -2.40 -7.95
CA ALA A 23 6.11 -3.02 -9.18
C ALA A 23 5.19 -4.15 -9.66
N VAL A 24 4.69 -4.97 -8.73
CA VAL A 24 3.78 -6.08 -9.06
C VAL A 24 2.50 -5.59 -9.73
N TYR A 25 1.95 -4.48 -9.25
CA TYR A 25 0.66 -3.97 -9.73
C TYR A 25 0.78 -2.81 -10.72
N ARG A 26 1.99 -2.38 -11.06
CA ARG A 26 2.20 -1.19 -11.91
C ARG A 26 1.43 -1.24 -13.23
N ASP A 27 1.40 -2.40 -13.86
CA ASP A 27 0.76 -2.56 -15.17
C ASP A 27 -0.64 -3.14 -15.09
N ASP A 28 -1.20 -3.29 -13.90
CA ASP A 28 -2.56 -3.79 -13.73
C ASP A 28 -3.56 -2.69 -14.10
N PRO A 29 -4.46 -2.95 -15.08
CA PRO A 29 -5.37 -1.91 -15.57
C PRO A 29 -6.44 -1.48 -14.56
N ARG A 30 -6.64 -2.25 -13.49
CA ARG A 30 -7.63 -1.92 -12.45
C ARG A 30 -7.17 -0.82 -11.53
N VAL A 31 -5.84 -0.59 -11.41
CA VAL A 31 -5.28 0.25 -10.35
C VAL A 31 -4.25 1.24 -10.87
N SER A 32 -4.12 2.34 -10.14
CA SER A 32 -2.95 3.20 -10.17
C SER A 32 -2.27 3.03 -8.81
N VAL A 33 -0.95 2.92 -8.78
CA VAL A 33 -0.25 2.54 -7.55
C VAL A 33 0.82 3.56 -7.17
N ARG A 34 1.01 3.70 -5.85
CA ARG A 34 2.14 4.41 -5.24
C ARG A 34 2.66 3.58 -4.08
N SER A 35 3.92 3.77 -3.73
CA SER A 35 4.48 3.18 -2.50
C SER A 35 5.16 4.25 -1.68
N ARG A 36 5.00 4.18 -0.34
CA ARG A 36 5.58 5.14 0.61
C ARG A 36 6.03 4.43 1.87
N GLY A 37 6.82 5.12 2.67
CA GLY A 37 7.27 4.63 3.97
C GLY A 37 6.82 5.55 5.10
N THR A 38 6.59 4.97 6.28
CA THR A 38 6.17 5.73 7.45
C THR A 38 7.33 6.43 8.16
N ALA A 39 8.56 5.92 8.01
CA ALA A 39 9.72 6.50 8.66
C ALA A 39 10.15 7.80 7.98
N LYS A 40 10.63 8.76 8.77
CA LYS A 40 11.18 10.00 8.21
C LYS A 40 12.36 9.75 7.28
N SER A 41 13.11 8.68 7.53
CA SER A 41 14.26 8.27 6.73
C SER A 41 13.88 7.37 5.55
N ALA A 42 12.59 7.18 5.27
CA ALA A 42 12.16 6.37 4.16
C ALA A 42 12.62 6.97 2.82
N ARG A 43 12.81 6.11 1.83
CA ARG A 43 13.18 6.54 0.47
C ARG A 43 12.16 7.54 -0.09
N GLN A 44 10.88 7.26 0.10
CA GLN A 44 9.79 8.18 -0.19
C GLN A 44 8.86 8.17 1.03
N THR A 45 8.93 9.22 1.84
CA THR A 45 8.12 9.34 3.04
C THR A 45 6.68 9.69 2.69
N ILE A 46 5.74 9.10 3.40
CA ILE A 46 4.32 9.38 3.20
C ILE A 46 3.97 10.81 3.62
N HIS A 47 3.10 11.44 2.84
CA HIS A 47 2.56 12.77 3.10
C HIS A 47 1.03 12.73 3.02
N ALA A 48 0.39 13.76 3.58
CA ALA A 48 -1.06 13.87 3.54
C ALA A 48 -1.61 13.81 2.10
N ALA A 49 -0.87 14.35 1.14
CA ALA A 49 -1.27 14.32 -0.28
C ALA A 49 -1.40 12.89 -0.82
N ASP A 50 -0.58 11.96 -0.35
CA ASP A 50 -0.67 10.56 -0.76
C ASP A 50 -1.97 9.93 -0.25
N LEU A 51 -2.36 10.26 0.98
CA LEU A 51 -3.60 9.77 1.57
C LEU A 51 -4.82 10.38 0.89
N ALA A 52 -4.75 11.64 0.53
CA ALA A 52 -5.83 12.29 -0.22
C ALA A 52 -6.01 11.69 -1.61
N TRP A 53 -4.93 11.24 -2.24
CA TRP A 53 -4.94 10.57 -3.53
C TRP A 53 -5.51 9.16 -3.45
N ALA A 54 -5.28 8.43 -2.36
CA ALA A 54 -5.57 7.01 -2.25
C ALA A 54 -7.07 6.74 -2.08
N ASP A 55 -7.54 5.70 -2.77
CA ASP A 55 -8.86 5.11 -2.54
C ASP A 55 -8.77 3.93 -1.57
N LEU A 56 -7.62 3.29 -1.52
CA LEU A 56 -7.34 2.13 -0.68
C LEU A 56 -5.88 2.18 -0.25
N VAL A 57 -5.63 1.94 1.03
CA VAL A 57 -4.28 1.84 1.57
C VAL A 57 -4.03 0.42 2.03
N LEU A 58 -2.94 -0.18 1.56
CA LEU A 58 -2.51 -1.51 1.94
C LEU A 58 -1.17 -1.40 2.64
N VAL A 59 -1.16 -1.65 3.95
CA VAL A 59 0.04 -1.56 4.77
C VAL A 59 0.58 -2.95 5.04
N MET A 60 1.89 -3.06 5.23
CA MET A 60 2.54 -4.37 5.39
C MET A 60 2.33 -4.98 6.77
N GLU A 61 2.25 -4.14 7.81
CA GLU A 61 2.10 -4.59 9.20
C GLU A 61 1.19 -3.66 9.99
N ASP A 62 0.64 -4.15 11.11
CA ASP A 62 -0.21 -3.36 12.00
C ASP A 62 0.45 -2.06 12.46
N LYS A 63 1.74 -2.08 12.72
CA LYS A 63 2.46 -0.88 13.17
C LYS A 63 2.37 0.26 12.16
N HIS A 64 2.31 -0.06 10.87
CA HIS A 64 2.17 0.96 9.82
C HIS A 64 0.77 1.59 9.87
N ARG A 65 -0.25 0.77 10.07
CA ARG A 65 -1.62 1.26 10.21
C ARG A 65 -1.74 2.18 11.42
N HIS A 66 -1.24 1.73 12.58
CA HIS A 66 -1.26 2.53 13.81
C HIS A 66 -0.55 3.87 13.61
N ARG A 67 0.58 3.86 12.93
CA ARG A 67 1.35 5.08 12.68
C ARG A 67 0.58 6.05 11.79
N LEU A 68 -0.09 5.56 10.75
CA LEU A 68 -0.90 6.42 9.89
C LEU A 68 -2.07 7.04 10.64
N LEU A 69 -2.76 6.25 11.47
CA LEU A 69 -3.88 6.75 12.25
C LEU A 69 -3.42 7.80 13.27
N ALA A 70 -2.24 7.63 13.84
CA ALA A 70 -1.69 8.57 14.82
C ALA A 70 -1.21 9.87 14.17
N ASP A 71 -0.51 9.78 13.02
CA ASP A 71 0.10 10.93 12.38
C ASP A 71 -0.87 11.71 11.49
N PHE A 72 -1.90 11.04 10.95
CA PHE A 72 -2.84 11.62 9.98
C PHE A 72 -4.30 11.30 10.35
N PRO A 73 -4.75 11.70 11.56
CA PRO A 73 -6.08 11.28 12.02
C PRO A 73 -7.23 11.81 11.15
N GLY A 74 -7.09 13.02 10.60
CA GLY A 74 -8.10 13.58 9.70
C GLY A 74 -8.12 12.89 8.35
N ASP A 75 -6.93 12.68 7.76
CA ASP A 75 -6.80 12.13 6.41
C ASP A 75 -7.17 10.65 6.35
N THR A 76 -7.10 9.93 7.48
CA THR A 76 -7.38 8.49 7.52
C THR A 76 -8.80 8.16 7.98
N LYS A 77 -9.56 9.17 8.41
CA LYS A 77 -10.86 8.95 9.07
C LYS A 77 -11.83 8.08 8.26
N TYR A 78 -11.91 8.29 6.97
CA TYR A 78 -12.82 7.54 6.08
C TYR A 78 -12.10 6.71 5.03
N LEU A 79 -10.77 6.58 5.18
CA LEU A 79 -9.95 5.90 4.19
C LEU A 79 -9.81 4.41 4.56
N PRO A 80 -10.18 3.48 3.67
CA PRO A 80 -9.97 2.07 3.94
C PRO A 80 -8.47 1.75 4.03
N ILE A 81 -8.06 1.19 5.15
CA ILE A 81 -6.69 0.76 5.40
C ILE A 81 -6.71 -0.70 5.82
N GLN A 82 -6.07 -1.56 5.03
CA GLN A 82 -6.01 -2.99 5.29
C GLN A 82 -4.56 -3.42 5.52
N VAL A 83 -4.37 -4.43 6.37
CA VAL A 83 -3.05 -4.95 6.73
C VAL A 83 -2.80 -6.24 5.97
N LEU A 84 -1.65 -6.32 5.29
CA LEU A 84 -1.29 -7.50 4.52
C LEU A 84 -0.57 -8.57 5.35
N HIS A 85 -0.06 -8.20 6.53
CA HIS A 85 0.67 -9.10 7.44
C HIS A 85 1.91 -9.74 6.78
N ILE A 86 2.71 -8.91 6.12
CA ILE A 86 3.95 -9.33 5.47
C ILE A 86 5.14 -8.83 6.30
N PRO A 87 5.95 -9.72 6.89
CA PRO A 87 7.08 -9.31 7.71
C PRO A 87 8.22 -8.72 6.88
N ASP A 88 9.14 -8.03 7.55
CA ASP A 88 10.28 -7.36 6.91
C ASP A 88 11.46 -8.32 6.73
N ASP A 89 11.21 -9.44 6.01
CA ASP A 89 12.19 -10.51 5.82
C ASP A 89 12.64 -10.66 4.37
N TYR A 90 12.29 -9.72 3.50
CA TYR A 90 12.48 -9.87 2.06
C TYR A 90 13.16 -8.65 1.46
N GLN A 91 13.93 -8.88 0.41
CA GLN A 91 14.50 -7.81 -0.40
C GLN A 91 13.60 -7.47 -1.58
N PHE A 92 13.94 -6.39 -2.30
CA PHE A 92 13.15 -5.93 -3.43
C PHE A 92 13.00 -7.04 -4.49
N MET A 93 11.76 -7.30 -4.88
CA MET A 93 11.39 -8.29 -5.89
C MET A 93 11.76 -9.73 -5.56
N ASP A 94 12.01 -10.04 -4.29
CA ASP A 94 12.15 -11.43 -3.87
C ASP A 94 10.93 -12.22 -4.35
N PRO A 95 11.11 -13.36 -5.05
CA PRO A 95 9.97 -14.11 -5.59
C PRO A 95 8.93 -14.53 -4.55
N GLU A 96 9.38 -14.87 -3.34
CA GLU A 96 8.46 -15.20 -2.26
C GLU A 96 7.65 -13.99 -1.82
N LEU A 97 8.27 -12.82 -1.75
CA LEU A 97 7.59 -11.57 -1.43
C LEU A 97 6.54 -11.25 -2.50
N VAL A 98 6.87 -11.40 -3.77
CA VAL A 98 5.93 -11.17 -4.88
C VAL A 98 4.69 -12.05 -4.72
N GLU A 99 4.88 -13.34 -4.41
CA GLU A 99 3.77 -14.27 -4.20
C GLU A 99 2.91 -13.89 -3.01
N LEU A 100 3.54 -13.53 -1.88
CA LEU A 100 2.83 -13.09 -0.68
C LEU A 100 2.00 -11.84 -0.95
N ILE A 101 2.56 -10.89 -1.69
CA ILE A 101 1.85 -9.67 -2.05
C ILE A 101 0.62 -10.00 -2.89
N ARG A 102 0.77 -10.81 -3.93
CA ARG A 102 -0.37 -11.19 -4.77
C ARG A 102 -1.44 -11.89 -3.96
N PHE A 103 -1.06 -12.84 -3.15
CA PHE A 103 -1.99 -13.60 -2.32
C PHE A 103 -2.75 -12.69 -1.34
N SER A 104 -2.02 -11.78 -0.67
CA SER A 104 -2.58 -10.95 0.40
C SER A 104 -3.34 -9.74 -0.12
N ALA A 105 -2.86 -9.10 -1.19
CA ALA A 105 -3.44 -7.86 -1.70
C ALA A 105 -4.60 -8.09 -2.67
N GLU A 106 -4.57 -9.18 -3.45
CA GLU A 106 -5.55 -9.41 -4.51
C GLU A 106 -7.00 -9.36 -4.04
N PRO A 107 -7.39 -9.99 -2.91
CA PRO A 107 -8.78 -9.90 -2.46
C PRO A 107 -9.25 -8.47 -2.19
N PHE A 108 -8.38 -7.62 -1.63
CA PHE A 108 -8.73 -6.22 -1.36
C PHE A 108 -8.83 -5.41 -2.64
N ILE A 109 -7.91 -5.63 -3.58
CA ILE A 109 -7.90 -4.93 -4.86
C ILE A 109 -9.13 -5.31 -5.68
N GLU A 110 -9.44 -6.60 -5.76
CA GLU A 110 -10.61 -7.07 -6.48
C GLU A 110 -11.90 -6.49 -5.90
N ALA A 111 -12.04 -6.51 -4.57
CA ALA A 111 -13.21 -5.96 -3.92
C ALA A 111 -13.36 -4.46 -4.18
N ALA A 112 -12.27 -3.70 -4.12
CA ALA A 112 -12.30 -2.26 -4.37
C ALA A 112 -12.61 -1.96 -5.84
N ALA A 113 -12.01 -2.70 -6.77
CA ALA A 113 -12.24 -2.52 -8.20
C ALA A 113 -13.68 -2.84 -8.60
N THR A 114 -14.28 -3.84 -7.95
CA THR A 114 -15.67 -4.24 -8.22
C THR A 114 -16.67 -3.17 -7.77
N LYS A 115 -16.34 -2.41 -6.74
CA LYS A 115 -17.20 -1.33 -6.23
C LYS A 115 -17.08 -0.03 -7.01
N ALA A 116 -16.02 0.12 -7.75
CA ALA A 116 -15.74 1.37 -8.47
C ALA A 116 -16.63 1.60 -9.69
#